data_5eabb1ff20a1c25df8d6ea4aef3eb64d
#
_entry.id   5eabb1ff20a1c25df8d6ea4aef3eb64d
#
_cell.length_a   1.000
_cell.length_b   1.000
_cell.length_c   1.000
_cell.angle_alpha   90.00
_cell.angle_beta   90.00
_cell.angle_gamma   90.00
#
_symmetry.space_group_name_H-M   'P 1'
#
loop_
_entity.id
_entity.type
_entity.pdbx_description
1 polymer ?
#
loop_
_entity_poly.entity_id
_entity_poly.type
_entity_poly.pdbx_seq_one_letter_code
_entity_poly.pdbx_strand_id
1 'polypeptide(L)'
;MLVLVLMGLNVFGAFGFLAKAHIGHQVEGDVAVAGRAADIEARLAVQAEKVADLTKQIADLDAARTIETPSAGNLRTASAINAQAAALAAAAKLRAADDERRQAKRTSLADKLTVEAKALADLKIEKAKVDGDRKVAEADLGPVRYLATLLGAGDQDVLRWFILVIALLLDPAAVLLLLAATRR
;
A
#
# COMPACT_ATOMS: atom_id res chain seq x y z
N MET A 1 -58.47 2.80 0.05
CA MET A 1 -57.75 1.51 0.09
C MET A 1 -56.79 1.32 -1.08
N LEU A 2 -57.25 1.38 -2.34
CA LEU A 2 -56.41 1.18 -3.52
C LEU A 2 -55.21 2.11 -3.60
N VAL A 3 -55.37 3.40 -3.25
CA VAL A 3 -54.30 4.41 -3.24
C VAL A 3 -53.23 4.06 -2.22
N LEU A 4 -53.57 3.59 -1.01
CA LEU A 4 -52.59 3.18 0.01
C LEU A 4 -51.77 1.95 -0.41
N VAL A 5 -52.42 1.02 -1.13
CA VAL A 5 -51.73 -0.18 -1.67
C VAL A 5 -50.76 0.22 -2.77
N LEU A 6 -51.16 1.06 -3.71
CA LEU A 6 -50.31 1.59 -4.78
C LEU A 6 -49.12 2.39 -4.23
N MET A 7 -49.38 3.22 -3.22
CA MET A 7 -48.36 4.00 -2.52
C MET A 7 -47.32 3.09 -1.84
N GLY A 8 -47.78 2.05 -1.12
CA GLY A 8 -46.92 1.08 -0.50
C GLY A 8 -46.07 0.31 -1.52
N LEU A 9 -46.68 -0.07 -2.66
CA LEU A 9 -45.97 -0.78 -3.73
C LEU A 9 -44.89 0.09 -4.39
N ASN A 10 -45.21 1.38 -4.59
CA ASN A 10 -44.27 2.36 -5.18
C ASN A 10 -43.09 2.66 -4.24
N VAL A 11 -43.35 2.88 -2.96
CA VAL A 11 -42.32 3.06 -1.93
C VAL A 11 -41.43 1.82 -1.83
N PHE A 12 -42.03 0.63 -1.82
CA PHE A 12 -41.25 -0.63 -1.75
C PHE A 12 -40.40 -0.87 -3.01
N GLY A 13 -40.95 -0.57 -4.21
CA GLY A 13 -40.22 -0.69 -5.47
C GLY A 13 -39.05 0.31 -5.58
N ALA A 14 -39.30 1.58 -5.25
CA ALA A 14 -38.28 2.62 -5.25
C ALA A 14 -37.20 2.35 -4.21
N PHE A 15 -37.56 1.91 -3.01
CA PHE A 15 -36.64 1.52 -1.96
C PHE A 15 -35.78 0.33 -2.36
N GLY A 16 -36.41 -0.73 -2.89
CA GLY A 16 -35.68 -1.92 -3.33
C GLY A 16 -34.67 -1.64 -4.45
N PHE A 17 -35.06 -0.80 -5.42
CA PHE A 17 -34.20 -0.40 -6.52
C PHE A 17 -33.03 0.47 -6.05
N LEU A 18 -33.29 1.51 -5.27
CA LEU A 18 -32.27 2.42 -4.73
C LEU A 18 -31.31 1.70 -3.78
N ALA A 19 -31.83 0.86 -2.90
CA ALA A 19 -31.01 0.09 -1.98
C ALA A 19 -30.09 -0.89 -2.74
N LYS A 20 -30.62 -1.59 -3.75
CA LYS A 20 -29.84 -2.53 -4.56
C LYS A 20 -28.76 -1.82 -5.39
N ALA A 21 -29.10 -0.71 -6.03
CA ALA A 21 -28.16 0.07 -6.84
C ALA A 21 -27.04 0.66 -5.97
N HIS A 22 -27.37 1.22 -4.83
CA HIS A 22 -26.40 1.86 -3.95
C HIS A 22 -25.48 0.85 -3.25
N ILE A 23 -26.03 -0.23 -2.71
CA ILE A 23 -25.26 -1.28 -2.05
C ILE A 23 -24.37 -2.01 -3.07
N GLY A 24 -24.84 -2.29 -4.27
CA GLY A 24 -24.06 -2.95 -5.32
C GLY A 24 -22.80 -2.16 -5.66
N HIS A 25 -22.93 -0.88 -5.93
CA HIS A 25 -21.79 -0.03 -6.29
C HIS A 25 -20.81 0.20 -5.14
N GLN A 26 -21.27 0.32 -3.90
CA GLN A 26 -20.39 0.49 -2.75
C GLN A 26 -19.61 -0.79 -2.42
N VAL A 27 -20.27 -1.93 -2.40
CA VAL A 27 -19.61 -3.22 -2.09
C VAL A 27 -18.54 -3.55 -3.15
N GLU A 28 -18.84 -3.34 -4.43
CA GLU A 28 -17.86 -3.57 -5.50
C GLU A 28 -16.67 -2.59 -5.39
N GLY A 29 -16.93 -1.32 -5.08
CA GLY A 29 -15.89 -0.31 -4.88
C GLY A 29 -15.01 -0.62 -3.68
N ASP A 30 -15.58 -0.94 -2.54
CA ASP A 30 -14.86 -1.24 -1.30
C ASP A 30 -14.01 -2.53 -1.42
N VAL A 31 -14.55 -3.57 -2.05
CA VAL A 31 -13.81 -4.82 -2.30
C VAL A 31 -12.65 -4.59 -3.26
N ALA A 32 -12.85 -3.78 -4.31
CA ALA A 32 -11.79 -3.47 -5.26
C ALA A 32 -10.68 -2.62 -4.62
N VAL A 33 -11.01 -1.65 -3.79
CA VAL A 33 -10.02 -0.81 -3.06
C VAL A 33 -9.29 -1.64 -2.01
N ALA A 34 -10.00 -2.48 -1.25
CA ALA A 34 -9.38 -3.38 -0.28
C ALA A 34 -8.44 -4.39 -0.94
N GLY A 35 -8.82 -4.94 -2.08
CA GLY A 35 -7.99 -5.84 -2.88
C GLY A 35 -6.70 -5.17 -3.37
N ARG A 36 -6.79 -3.93 -3.87
CA ARG A 36 -5.61 -3.14 -4.28
C ARG A 36 -4.70 -2.82 -3.11
N ALA A 37 -5.26 -2.43 -1.98
CA ALA A 37 -4.48 -2.15 -0.76
C ALA A 37 -3.70 -3.38 -0.31
N ALA A 38 -4.32 -4.56 -0.28
CA ALA A 38 -3.66 -5.82 0.07
C ALA A 38 -2.54 -6.21 -0.93
N ASP A 39 -2.76 -6.03 -2.24
CA ASP A 39 -1.73 -6.28 -3.25
C ASP A 39 -0.53 -5.34 -3.08
N ILE A 40 -0.77 -4.05 -2.88
CA ILE A 40 0.29 -3.07 -2.64
C ILE A 40 1.05 -3.40 -1.36
N GLU A 41 0.39 -3.81 -0.29
CA GLU A 41 1.05 -4.23 0.96
C GLU A 41 1.92 -5.47 0.78
N ALA A 42 1.45 -6.46 0.05
CA ALA A 42 2.25 -7.65 -0.27
C ALA A 42 3.51 -7.27 -1.09
N ARG A 43 3.35 -6.41 -2.09
CA ARG A 43 4.47 -5.92 -2.92
C ARG A 43 5.44 -5.05 -2.12
N LEU A 44 4.96 -4.22 -1.20
CA LEU A 44 5.78 -3.44 -0.28
C LEU A 44 6.63 -4.33 0.63
N ALA A 45 6.05 -5.40 1.19
CA ALA A 45 6.77 -6.35 2.03
C ALA A 45 7.93 -7.01 1.27
N VAL A 46 7.66 -7.53 0.06
CA VAL A 46 8.68 -8.14 -0.80
C VAL A 46 9.77 -7.14 -1.19
N GLN A 47 9.38 -5.91 -1.52
CA GLN A 47 10.33 -4.88 -1.92
C GLN A 47 11.20 -4.41 -0.75
N ALA A 48 10.63 -4.30 0.45
CA ALA A 48 11.37 -3.97 1.66
C ALA A 48 12.40 -5.06 2.02
N GLU A 49 12.05 -6.33 1.85
CA GLU A 49 12.96 -7.46 2.05
C GLU A 49 14.15 -7.41 1.09
N LYS A 50 13.92 -7.13 -0.19
CA LYS A 50 15.00 -6.97 -1.19
C LYS A 50 15.96 -5.84 -0.82
N VAL A 51 15.42 -4.69 -0.40
CA VAL A 51 16.24 -3.54 0.03
C VAL A 51 17.06 -3.91 1.27
N ALA A 52 16.46 -4.61 2.24
CA ALA A 52 17.17 -5.07 3.44
C ALA A 52 18.28 -6.08 3.11
N ASP A 53 18.02 -7.02 2.22
CA ASP A 53 19.00 -8.02 1.78
C ASP A 53 20.19 -7.38 1.06
N LEU A 54 19.94 -6.46 0.12
CA LEU A 54 21.01 -5.71 -0.56
C LEU A 54 21.83 -4.86 0.42
N THR A 55 21.18 -4.23 1.39
CA THR A 55 21.86 -3.46 2.44
C THR A 55 22.77 -4.35 3.28
N LYS A 56 22.29 -5.54 3.65
CA LYS A 56 23.08 -6.54 4.36
C LYS A 56 24.27 -7.03 3.54
N GLN A 57 24.08 -7.33 2.26
CA GLN A 57 25.16 -7.76 1.38
C GLN A 57 26.27 -6.71 1.27
N ILE A 58 25.92 -5.42 1.21
CA ILE A 58 26.88 -4.31 1.22
C ILE A 58 27.62 -4.27 2.57
N ALA A 59 26.92 -4.38 3.69
CA ALA A 59 27.51 -4.39 5.03
C ALA A 59 28.45 -5.58 5.23
N ASP A 60 28.08 -6.77 4.78
CA ASP A 60 28.91 -7.98 4.85
C ASP A 60 30.19 -7.83 3.99
N LEU A 61 30.08 -7.17 2.83
CA LEU A 61 31.23 -6.87 1.96
C LEU A 61 32.18 -5.87 2.61
N ASP A 62 31.68 -4.88 3.31
CA ASP A 62 32.45 -3.87 4.05
C ASP A 62 33.10 -4.49 5.32
N ALA A 63 32.42 -5.41 6.01
CA ALA A 63 32.92 -6.10 7.19
C ALA A 63 34.06 -7.11 6.86
N ALA A 64 33.98 -7.75 5.70
CA ALA A 64 34.99 -8.74 5.26
C ALA A 64 36.36 -8.13 4.88
N ARG A 65 36.65 -6.90 5.22
CA ARG A 65 37.88 -6.16 4.84
C ARG A 65 39.12 -6.53 5.63
N THR A 66 39.07 -7.46 6.58
CA THR A 66 40.19 -7.82 7.44
C THR A 66 41.08 -8.85 6.76
N ILE A 67 42.03 -8.42 5.92
CA ILE A 67 43.14 -9.27 5.43
C ILE A 67 44.29 -9.10 6.41
N GLU A 68 44.69 -10.23 7.03
CA GLU A 68 45.87 -10.28 7.90
C GLU A 68 47.12 -9.88 7.14
N THR A 69 47.94 -9.00 7.72
CA THR A 69 49.24 -8.63 7.20
C THR A 69 50.24 -9.71 7.59
N PRO A 70 51.01 -10.31 6.64
CA PRO A 70 52.05 -11.23 7.01
C PRO A 70 53.04 -10.56 7.96
N SER A 71 53.30 -11.22 9.10
CA SER A 71 54.27 -10.74 10.09
C SER A 71 55.69 -10.75 9.49
N ALA A 72 56.43 -9.65 9.70
CA ALA A 72 57.84 -9.58 9.31
C ALA A 72 58.67 -10.47 10.25
N GLY A 73 59.09 -11.63 9.74
CA GLY A 73 60.01 -12.50 10.45
C GLY A 73 61.44 -11.91 10.50
N ASN A 74 62.25 -12.29 11.51
CA ASN A 74 63.63 -11.89 11.63
C ASN A 74 64.50 -12.53 10.53
N LEU A 75 64.83 -11.76 9.50
CA LEU A 75 65.61 -12.23 8.34
C LEU A 75 67.09 -11.83 8.47
N ARG A 76 67.99 -12.84 8.45
CA ARG A 76 69.44 -12.63 8.64
C ARG A 76 70.26 -12.74 7.35
N THR A 77 69.62 -13.08 6.21
CA THR A 77 70.33 -13.27 4.93
C THR A 77 69.73 -12.44 3.81
N ALA A 78 70.55 -11.92 2.88
CA ALA A 78 70.14 -11.13 1.74
C ALA A 78 69.11 -11.88 0.85
N SER A 79 69.28 -13.19 0.69
CA SER A 79 68.36 -14.05 -0.06
C SER A 79 66.98 -14.12 0.58
N ALA A 80 66.91 -14.20 1.90
CA ALA A 80 65.64 -14.22 2.63
C ALA A 80 64.92 -12.84 2.57
N ILE A 81 65.68 -11.75 2.57
CA ILE A 81 65.16 -10.40 2.41
C ILE A 81 64.56 -10.22 1.01
N ASN A 82 65.22 -10.66 -0.04
CA ASN A 82 64.72 -10.58 -1.42
C ASN A 82 63.51 -11.46 -1.64
N ALA A 83 63.48 -12.68 -1.08
CA ALA A 83 62.30 -13.55 -1.14
C ALA A 83 61.08 -12.96 -0.43
N GLN A 84 61.30 -12.31 0.74
CA GLN A 84 60.23 -11.63 1.46
C GLN A 84 59.73 -10.39 0.71
N ALA A 85 60.61 -9.60 0.10
CA ALA A 85 60.20 -8.46 -0.72
C ALA A 85 59.35 -8.89 -1.91
N ALA A 86 59.72 -9.97 -2.59
CA ALA A 86 58.94 -10.56 -3.68
C ALA A 86 57.57 -11.07 -3.21
N ALA A 87 57.51 -11.74 -2.04
CA ALA A 87 56.27 -12.22 -1.45
C ALA A 87 55.34 -11.05 -1.05
N LEU A 88 55.90 -9.99 -0.47
CA LEU A 88 55.11 -8.76 -0.14
C LEU A 88 54.58 -8.04 -1.39
N ALA A 89 55.40 -7.98 -2.46
CA ALA A 89 54.94 -7.40 -3.73
C ALA A 89 53.83 -8.23 -4.39
N ALA A 90 53.94 -9.56 -4.34
CA ALA A 90 52.89 -10.45 -4.82
C ALA A 90 51.59 -10.32 -3.98
N ALA A 91 51.73 -10.28 -2.65
CA ALA A 91 50.59 -10.05 -1.76
C ALA A 91 49.92 -8.68 -1.97
N ALA A 92 50.71 -7.63 -2.23
CA ALA A 92 50.19 -6.31 -2.55
C ALA A 92 49.38 -6.31 -3.86
N LYS A 93 49.85 -6.99 -4.91
CA LYS A 93 49.13 -7.15 -6.18
C LYS A 93 47.81 -7.91 -5.99
N LEU A 94 47.82 -9.00 -5.22
CA LEU A 94 46.61 -9.77 -4.92
C LEU A 94 45.60 -8.94 -4.14
N ARG A 95 46.06 -8.13 -3.18
CA ARG A 95 45.19 -7.21 -2.43
C ARG A 95 44.58 -6.15 -3.34
N ALA A 96 45.38 -5.53 -4.19
CA ALA A 96 44.88 -4.54 -5.13
C ALA A 96 43.80 -5.12 -6.06
N ALA A 97 44.02 -6.33 -6.58
CA ALA A 97 43.03 -7.02 -7.42
C ALA A 97 41.74 -7.41 -6.64
N ASP A 98 41.90 -7.81 -5.37
CA ASP A 98 40.73 -8.13 -4.52
C ASP A 98 39.94 -6.85 -4.15
N ASP A 99 40.65 -5.78 -3.83
CA ASP A 99 40.04 -4.47 -3.54
C ASP A 99 39.28 -3.94 -4.78
N GLU A 100 39.84 -4.08 -5.98
CA GLU A 100 39.19 -3.69 -7.23
C GLU A 100 37.87 -4.50 -7.45
N ARG A 101 37.95 -5.83 -7.28
CA ARG A 101 36.80 -6.72 -7.39
C ARG A 101 35.71 -6.41 -6.36
N ARG A 102 36.11 -6.11 -5.12
CA ARG A 102 35.18 -5.72 -4.06
C ARG A 102 34.52 -4.38 -4.37
N GLN A 103 35.29 -3.40 -4.83
CA GLN A 103 34.75 -2.11 -5.22
C GLN A 103 33.74 -2.23 -6.36
N ALA A 104 34.05 -3.04 -7.39
CA ALA A 104 33.15 -3.32 -8.49
C ALA A 104 31.84 -3.97 -8.01
N LYS A 105 31.92 -4.95 -7.11
CA LYS A 105 30.75 -5.58 -6.49
C LYS A 105 29.94 -4.57 -5.67
N ARG A 106 30.61 -3.76 -4.86
CA ARG A 106 29.98 -2.73 -4.04
C ARG A 106 29.21 -1.71 -4.87
N THR A 107 29.83 -1.24 -5.96
CA THR A 107 29.16 -0.32 -6.91
C THR A 107 27.93 -0.98 -7.53
N SER A 108 28.06 -2.22 -8.01
CA SER A 108 26.93 -2.95 -8.58
C SER A 108 25.78 -3.18 -7.58
N LEU A 109 26.10 -3.47 -6.32
CA LEU A 109 25.08 -3.62 -5.26
C LEU A 109 24.44 -2.28 -4.89
N ALA A 110 25.22 -1.19 -4.85
CA ALA A 110 24.71 0.16 -4.58
C ALA A 110 23.76 0.64 -5.70
N ASP A 111 24.11 0.34 -6.96
CA ASP A 111 23.23 0.67 -8.09
C ASP A 111 21.89 -0.10 -7.99
N LYS A 112 21.95 -1.40 -7.70
CA LYS A 112 20.75 -2.20 -7.47
C LYS A 112 19.93 -1.68 -6.29
N LEU A 113 20.58 -1.35 -5.18
CA LEU A 113 19.93 -0.79 -4.00
C LEU A 113 19.19 0.50 -4.35
N THR A 114 19.79 1.35 -5.15
CA THR A 114 19.16 2.63 -5.58
C THR A 114 17.90 2.36 -6.40
N VAL A 115 17.93 1.40 -7.33
CA VAL A 115 16.77 1.02 -8.14
C VAL A 115 15.65 0.45 -7.27
N GLU A 116 15.97 -0.49 -6.38
CA GLU A 116 14.98 -1.13 -5.52
C GLU A 116 14.43 -0.17 -4.46
N ALA A 117 15.26 0.74 -3.93
CA ALA A 117 14.81 1.80 -3.01
C ALA A 117 13.84 2.78 -3.70
N LYS A 118 14.09 3.11 -4.97
CA LYS A 118 13.15 3.93 -5.75
C LYS A 118 11.83 3.20 -5.95
N ALA A 119 11.86 1.93 -6.34
CA ALA A 119 10.65 1.13 -6.49
C ALA A 119 9.85 1.03 -5.17
N LEU A 120 10.54 0.92 -4.02
CA LEU A 120 9.90 0.96 -2.71
C LEU A 120 9.23 2.32 -2.42
N ALA A 121 9.88 3.43 -2.80
CA ALA A 121 9.31 4.77 -2.64
C ALA A 121 8.07 4.96 -3.52
N ASP A 122 8.11 4.50 -4.77
CA ASP A 122 6.97 4.57 -5.69
C ASP A 122 5.76 3.77 -5.17
N LEU A 123 5.99 2.56 -4.64
CA LEU A 123 4.94 1.76 -4.00
C LEU A 123 4.36 2.42 -2.74
N LYS A 124 5.17 3.13 -1.94
CA LYS A 124 4.69 3.91 -0.80
C LYS A 124 3.78 5.07 -1.23
N ILE A 125 4.11 5.73 -2.34
CA ILE A 125 3.27 6.78 -2.91
C ILE A 125 1.96 6.20 -3.42
N GLU A 126 2.00 5.05 -4.10
CA GLU A 126 0.81 4.35 -4.57
C GLU A 126 -0.11 3.94 -3.40
N LYS A 127 0.47 3.40 -2.32
CA LYS A 127 -0.28 3.11 -1.09
C LYS A 127 -0.94 4.36 -0.52
N ALA A 128 -0.21 5.46 -0.42
CA ALA A 128 -0.75 6.71 0.11
C ALA A 128 -1.93 7.24 -0.72
N LYS A 129 -1.93 7.04 -2.05
CA LYS A 129 -3.07 7.39 -2.91
C LYS A 129 -4.28 6.51 -2.59
N VAL A 130 -4.10 5.19 -2.55
CA VAL A 130 -5.21 4.26 -2.24
C VAL A 130 -5.78 4.52 -0.85
N ASP A 131 -4.94 4.78 0.15
CA ASP A 131 -5.37 5.16 1.50
C ASP A 131 -6.10 6.51 1.51
N GLY A 132 -5.69 7.45 0.65
CA GLY A 132 -6.36 8.72 0.43
C GLY A 132 -7.75 8.56 -0.18
N ASP A 133 -7.86 7.80 -1.26
CA ASP A 133 -9.14 7.51 -1.94
C ASP A 133 -10.12 6.82 -0.99
N ARG A 134 -9.62 5.89 -0.16
CA ARG A 134 -10.41 5.24 0.88
C ARG A 134 -10.95 6.24 1.91
N LYS A 135 -10.12 7.17 2.38
CA LYS A 135 -10.54 8.20 3.34
C LYS A 135 -11.59 9.15 2.75
N VAL A 136 -11.48 9.48 1.47
CA VAL A 136 -12.48 10.30 0.77
C VAL A 136 -13.81 9.55 0.71
N ALA A 137 -13.80 8.29 0.30
CA ALA A 137 -15.00 7.45 0.28
C ALA A 137 -15.62 7.28 1.67
N GLU A 138 -14.80 7.12 2.71
CA GLU A 138 -15.26 7.07 4.10
C GLU A 138 -15.84 8.42 4.59
N ALA A 139 -15.31 9.55 4.11
CA ALA A 139 -15.80 10.88 4.47
C ALA A 139 -17.17 11.19 3.83
N ASP A 140 -17.42 10.72 2.61
CA ASP A 140 -18.71 10.86 1.93
C ASP A 140 -19.85 10.13 2.67
N LEU A 141 -19.51 9.10 3.43
CA LEU A 141 -20.44 8.39 4.32
C LEU A 141 -20.56 9.02 5.72
N GLY A 142 -19.83 10.10 5.99
CA GLY A 142 -19.73 10.72 7.31
C GLY A 142 -21.07 11.00 8.01
N PRO A 143 -22.08 11.62 7.36
CA PRO A 143 -23.39 11.84 7.98
C PRO A 143 -24.13 10.56 8.32
N VAL A 144 -24.05 9.53 7.46
CA VAL A 144 -24.71 8.24 7.68
C VAL A 144 -24.00 7.47 8.82
N ARG A 145 -22.67 7.51 8.84
CA ARG A 145 -21.86 6.87 9.88
C ARG A 145 -22.06 7.52 11.25
N TYR A 146 -22.21 8.84 11.29
CA TYR A 146 -22.55 9.55 12.52
C TYR A 146 -23.90 9.11 13.07
N LEU A 147 -24.93 9.01 12.20
CA LEU A 147 -26.26 8.50 12.56
C LEU A 147 -26.21 7.03 13.00
N ALA A 148 -25.41 6.21 12.32
CA ALA A 148 -25.22 4.80 12.67
C ALA A 148 -24.63 4.64 14.08
N THR A 149 -23.61 5.43 14.40
CA THR A 149 -23.00 5.46 15.74
C THR A 149 -23.98 5.93 16.80
N LEU A 150 -24.78 6.96 16.50
CA LEU A 150 -25.77 7.52 17.41
C LEU A 150 -26.91 6.52 17.71
N LEU A 151 -27.31 5.74 16.70
CA LEU A 151 -28.39 4.76 16.79
C LEU A 151 -27.91 3.38 17.25
N GLY A 152 -26.59 3.15 17.36
CA GLY A 152 -26.01 1.85 17.67
C GLY A 152 -26.29 0.78 16.61
N ALA A 153 -26.55 1.19 15.36
CA ALA A 153 -26.89 0.34 14.25
C ALA A 153 -25.76 0.30 13.20
N GLY A 154 -25.76 -0.69 12.31
CA GLY A 154 -24.80 -0.75 11.21
C GLY A 154 -25.05 0.34 10.16
N ASP A 155 -23.98 0.82 9.51
CA ASP A 155 -24.04 1.88 8.49
C ASP A 155 -25.06 1.56 7.38
N GLN A 156 -25.14 0.28 6.98
CA GLN A 156 -26.10 -0.18 5.96
C GLN A 156 -27.55 -0.14 6.43
N ASP A 157 -27.81 -0.43 7.69
CA ASP A 157 -29.16 -0.42 8.26
C ASP A 157 -29.67 1.01 8.39
N VAL A 158 -28.81 1.94 8.83
CA VAL A 158 -29.13 3.37 8.90
C VAL A 158 -29.39 3.94 7.51
N LEU A 159 -28.59 3.59 6.52
CA LEU A 159 -28.79 4.02 5.14
C LEU A 159 -30.13 3.52 4.60
N ARG A 160 -30.50 2.26 4.84
CA ARG A 160 -31.79 1.69 4.46
C ARG A 160 -32.96 2.43 5.12
N TRP A 161 -32.84 2.69 6.42
CA TRP A 161 -33.84 3.47 7.14
C TRP A 161 -33.98 4.90 6.61
N PHE A 162 -32.87 5.56 6.29
CA PHE A 162 -32.84 6.90 5.75
C PHE A 162 -33.52 6.97 4.38
N ILE A 163 -33.21 6.04 3.48
CA ILE A 163 -33.86 5.93 2.17
C ILE A 163 -35.38 5.69 2.33
N LEU A 164 -35.76 4.82 3.27
CA LEU A 164 -37.18 4.52 3.54
C LEU A 164 -37.93 5.74 4.05
N VAL A 165 -37.35 6.52 4.96
CA VAL A 165 -37.91 7.74 5.49
C VAL A 165 -38.08 8.79 4.39
N ILE A 166 -37.07 8.99 3.52
CA ILE A 166 -37.17 9.92 2.39
C ILE A 166 -38.25 9.47 1.41
N ALA A 167 -38.30 8.19 1.06
CA ALA A 167 -39.32 7.64 0.16
C ALA A 167 -40.72 7.84 0.73
N LEU A 168 -40.91 7.64 2.05
CA LEU A 168 -42.19 7.84 2.73
C LEU A 168 -42.60 9.30 2.80
N LEU A 169 -41.62 10.24 2.91
CA LEU A 169 -41.91 11.68 2.98
C LEU A 169 -42.22 12.29 1.60
N LEU A 170 -41.57 11.82 0.54
CA LEU A 170 -41.72 12.38 -0.81
C LEU A 170 -43.01 11.90 -1.49
N ASP A 171 -43.46 10.68 -1.23
CA ASP A 171 -44.63 10.09 -1.88
C ASP A 171 -45.97 10.77 -1.47
N PRO A 172 -46.24 11.05 -0.18
CA PRO A 172 -47.43 11.82 0.21
C PRO A 172 -47.46 13.25 -0.34
N ALA A 173 -46.29 13.90 -0.41
CA ALA A 173 -46.19 15.25 -0.97
C ALA A 173 -46.56 15.28 -2.46
N ALA A 174 -46.14 14.30 -3.23
CA ALA A 174 -46.48 14.16 -4.64
C ALA A 174 -47.99 13.98 -4.84
N VAL A 175 -48.63 13.12 -4.02
CA VAL A 175 -50.09 12.90 -4.05
C VAL A 175 -50.86 14.15 -3.67
N LEU A 176 -50.43 14.89 -2.65
CA LEU A 176 -51.06 16.14 -2.23
C LEU A 176 -50.95 17.24 -3.29
N LEU A 177 -49.80 17.35 -3.96
CA LEU A 177 -49.56 18.27 -5.07
C LEU A 177 -50.48 17.94 -6.26
N LEU A 178 -50.63 16.66 -6.60
CA LEU A 178 -51.52 16.21 -7.67
C LEU A 178 -52.99 16.50 -7.34
N LEU A 179 -53.43 16.24 -6.11
CA LEU A 179 -54.76 16.58 -5.62
C LEU A 179 -55.01 18.08 -5.62
N ALA A 180 -54.02 18.88 -5.26
CA ALA A 180 -54.12 20.35 -5.31
C ALA A 180 -54.20 20.87 -6.74
N ALA A 181 -53.48 20.26 -7.68
CA ALA A 181 -53.52 20.62 -9.11
C ALA A 181 -54.83 20.24 -9.80
N THR A 182 -55.49 19.15 -9.38
CA THR A 182 -56.73 18.67 -9.96
C THR A 182 -57.97 19.38 -9.37
N ARG A 183 -57.83 20.15 -8.29
CA ARG A 183 -58.93 20.95 -7.69
C ARG A 183 -59.13 22.33 -8.34
N ARG A 184 -58.42 22.65 -9.40
CA ARG A 184 -58.67 23.84 -10.25
C ARG A 184 -59.48 23.44 -11.47
#